data_252453bf725614ffe09dbc980b5c40c1
#
_entry.id   252453bf725614ffe09dbc980b5c40c1
#
_cell.length_a   1.000
_cell.length_b   1.000
_cell.length_c   1.000
_cell.angle_alpha   90.00
_cell.angle_beta   90.00
_cell.angle_gamma   90.00
#
_symmetry.space_group_name_H-M   'P 1'
#
loop_
_entity.id
_entity.type
_entity.pdbx_description
1 polymer ?
#
loop_
_entity_poly.entity_id
_entity_poly.type
_entity_poly.pdbx_seq_one_letter_code
_entity_poly.pdbx_strand_id
1 'polypeptide(L)'
;MTDVKGWNDLAAVQNQLGEKNNLIIIDGNNLAYRWIQRRNYNHFEEDYIRTIESLGNSYKASRTIVCFDFGKSYYRMNISDDYKSTRKKPTDEEEIKKYQEFFDCLNAIYDELTYDKHKYRGIEADDLMTFLTIKLSVFYEHTWIISSDRDLYQLVNDNVSIFNIFSRREVNLEYLQDNFEITPTEYLLSRYIEGDKSDAIIGVEGIGPKRAQGLAKKYQSLSKLVKALPVKGKSKYIQNLNQSKKLLERNEQMINLIKYNKNAIMAGKDGEEVWKGLNKYAEFRN
;
A
#
# COMPACT_ATOMS: atom_id res chain seq x y z
N MET A 1 1.49 13.72 -40.79
CA MET A 1 0.06 14.07 -40.82
C MET A 1 -0.64 12.99 -41.64
N THR A 2 -1.29 12.05 -41.00
CA THR A 2 -2.10 10.99 -41.65
C THR A 2 -3.44 11.60 -42.00
N ASP A 3 -3.76 11.67 -43.30
CA ASP A 3 -5.03 12.12 -43.81
C ASP A 3 -6.17 11.24 -43.36
N VAL A 4 -7.00 11.73 -42.46
CA VAL A 4 -8.24 11.07 -41.99
C VAL A 4 -9.30 11.20 -43.06
N LYS A 5 -9.60 10.13 -43.78
CA LYS A 5 -10.48 10.18 -44.97
C LYS A 5 -11.95 9.79 -44.72
N GLY A 6 -12.33 9.41 -43.48
CA GLY A 6 -13.72 9.05 -43.20
C GLY A 6 -14.05 8.88 -41.74
N TRP A 7 -15.36 8.73 -41.43
CA TRP A 7 -15.86 8.50 -40.06
C TRP A 7 -15.31 7.23 -39.42
N ASN A 8 -14.98 6.19 -40.18
CA ASN A 8 -14.38 4.96 -39.71
C ASN A 8 -12.93 5.17 -39.25
N ASP A 9 -12.19 6.07 -39.93
CA ASP A 9 -10.81 6.44 -39.55
C ASP A 9 -10.79 7.29 -38.28
N LEU A 10 -11.80 8.18 -38.11
CA LEU A 10 -12.01 8.93 -36.88
C LEU A 10 -12.39 8.02 -35.71
N ALA A 11 -13.24 7.03 -35.95
CA ALA A 11 -13.60 6.02 -34.95
C ALA A 11 -12.40 5.13 -34.56
N ALA A 12 -11.56 4.77 -35.54
CA ALA A 12 -10.30 4.03 -35.28
C ALA A 12 -9.29 4.86 -34.52
N VAL A 13 -9.13 6.17 -34.86
CA VAL A 13 -8.28 7.10 -34.13
C VAL A 13 -8.84 7.39 -32.73
N GLN A 14 -10.16 7.55 -32.56
CA GLN A 14 -10.79 7.65 -31.25
C GLN A 14 -10.65 6.37 -30.42
N ASN A 15 -10.72 5.19 -31.04
CA ASN A 15 -10.45 3.93 -30.36
C ASN A 15 -8.98 3.77 -29.98
N GLN A 16 -8.04 4.24 -30.80
CA GLN A 16 -6.61 4.27 -30.46
C GLN A 16 -6.28 5.30 -29.36
N LEU A 17 -6.96 6.46 -29.35
CA LEU A 17 -6.86 7.46 -28.28
C LEU A 17 -7.61 7.06 -27.00
N GLY A 18 -8.36 5.96 -27.04
CA GLY A 18 -9.16 5.42 -25.94
C GLY A 18 -8.68 4.06 -25.42
N GLU A 19 -7.58 3.51 -25.93
CA GLU A 19 -7.05 2.24 -25.40
C GLU A 19 -6.69 2.39 -23.93
N LYS A 20 -7.34 1.55 -23.12
CA LYS A 20 -7.08 1.42 -21.70
C LYS A 20 -5.67 0.85 -21.55
N ASN A 21 -4.75 1.61 -21.00
CA ASN A 21 -3.37 1.12 -20.80
C ASN A 21 -2.85 1.41 -19.38
N ASN A 22 -3.75 1.54 -18.41
CA ASN A 22 -3.37 1.69 -17.01
C ASN A 22 -3.47 0.38 -16.26
N LEU A 23 -2.64 0.24 -15.23
CA LEU A 23 -2.70 -0.83 -14.25
C LEU A 23 -3.43 -0.33 -13.00
N ILE A 24 -4.36 -1.14 -12.47
CA ILE A 24 -4.90 -0.94 -11.13
C ILE A 24 -4.49 -2.10 -10.23
N ILE A 25 -3.96 -1.76 -9.05
CA ILE A 25 -3.65 -2.72 -7.98
C ILE A 25 -4.49 -2.36 -6.76
N ILE A 26 -5.35 -3.25 -6.33
CA ILE A 26 -6.36 -3.01 -5.30
C ILE A 26 -6.00 -3.75 -4.01
N ASP A 27 -6.02 -3.03 -2.90
CA ASP A 27 -6.05 -3.61 -1.56
C ASP A 27 -7.45 -4.16 -1.29
N GLY A 28 -7.60 -5.47 -1.41
CA GLY A 28 -8.88 -6.16 -1.34
C GLY A 28 -9.53 -6.06 0.03
N ASN A 29 -8.75 -6.18 1.11
CA ASN A 29 -9.27 -6.05 2.46
C ASN A 29 -9.67 -4.60 2.77
N ASN A 30 -8.83 -3.63 2.41
CA ASN A 30 -9.11 -2.22 2.60
C ASN A 30 -10.37 -1.78 1.85
N LEU A 31 -10.53 -2.22 0.60
CA LEU A 31 -11.75 -1.99 -0.17
C LEU A 31 -12.97 -2.59 0.54
N ALA A 32 -12.87 -3.84 1.03
CA ALA A 32 -13.96 -4.55 1.69
C ALA A 32 -14.42 -3.88 2.99
N TYR A 33 -13.51 -3.26 3.74
CA TYR A 33 -13.85 -2.57 5.00
C TYR A 33 -14.92 -1.49 4.85
N ARG A 34 -15.25 -1.01 3.67
CA ARG A 34 -16.38 -0.11 3.42
C ARG A 34 -17.74 -0.74 3.79
N TRP A 35 -17.81 -2.06 3.83
CA TRP A 35 -19.05 -2.81 4.12
C TRP A 35 -19.11 -3.38 5.54
N ILE A 36 -18.00 -3.40 6.29
CA ILE A 36 -17.95 -4.03 7.63
C ILE A 36 -18.98 -3.48 8.61
N GLN A 37 -19.41 -2.22 8.45
CA GLN A 37 -20.41 -1.58 9.31
C GLN A 37 -21.85 -1.76 8.83
N ARG A 38 -22.10 -2.46 7.73
CA ARG A 38 -23.44 -2.74 7.24
C ARG A 38 -24.18 -3.68 8.20
N ARG A 39 -25.51 -3.57 8.24
CA ARG A 39 -26.36 -4.43 9.10
C ARG A 39 -26.39 -5.88 8.64
N ASN A 40 -26.28 -6.10 7.32
CA ASN A 40 -26.16 -7.39 6.68
C ASN A 40 -25.24 -7.28 5.46
N TYR A 41 -24.84 -8.40 4.92
CA TYR A 41 -23.94 -8.48 3.76
C TYR A 41 -24.67 -8.88 2.47
N ASN A 42 -26.00 -8.72 2.43
CA ASN A 42 -26.77 -8.90 1.19
C ASN A 42 -26.21 -7.96 0.12
N HIS A 43 -26.00 -8.50 -1.09
CA HIS A 43 -25.39 -7.77 -2.21
C HIS A 43 -23.95 -7.28 -1.98
N PHE A 44 -23.24 -7.72 -0.91
CA PHE A 44 -21.87 -7.31 -0.68
C PHE A 44 -20.95 -7.71 -1.84
N GLU A 45 -21.08 -8.94 -2.33
CA GLU A 45 -20.33 -9.45 -3.48
C GLU A 45 -20.58 -8.62 -4.73
N GLU A 46 -21.85 -8.45 -5.12
CA GLU A 46 -22.24 -7.66 -6.29
C GLU A 46 -21.71 -6.21 -6.21
N ASP A 47 -21.87 -5.57 -5.06
CA ASP A 47 -21.39 -4.20 -4.82
C ASP A 47 -19.86 -4.12 -4.85
N TYR A 48 -19.17 -5.13 -4.32
CA TYR A 48 -17.72 -5.22 -4.32
C TYR A 48 -17.17 -5.32 -5.74
N ILE A 49 -17.69 -6.28 -6.52
CA ILE A 49 -17.31 -6.50 -7.92
C ILE A 49 -17.62 -5.25 -8.75
N ARG A 50 -18.83 -4.69 -8.63
CA ARG A 50 -19.22 -3.45 -9.32
C ARG A 50 -18.30 -2.28 -8.97
N THR A 51 -17.80 -2.21 -7.73
CA THR A 51 -16.83 -1.18 -7.34
C THR A 51 -15.50 -1.35 -8.04
N ILE A 52 -14.99 -2.59 -8.17
CA ILE A 52 -13.76 -2.88 -8.93
C ILE A 52 -13.95 -2.51 -10.41
N GLU A 53 -15.05 -2.88 -11.02
CA GLU A 53 -15.38 -2.55 -12.41
C GLU A 53 -15.43 -1.03 -12.62
N SER A 54 -16.12 -0.32 -11.72
CA SER A 54 -16.22 1.14 -11.75
C SER A 54 -14.86 1.81 -11.65
N LEU A 55 -13.97 1.33 -10.78
CA LEU A 55 -12.60 1.81 -10.66
C LEU A 55 -11.82 1.53 -11.95
N GLY A 56 -11.91 0.29 -12.48
CA GLY A 56 -11.28 -0.09 -13.74
C GLY A 56 -11.66 0.85 -14.89
N ASN A 57 -12.95 1.17 -15.00
CA ASN A 57 -13.45 2.07 -16.03
C ASN A 57 -13.02 3.52 -15.80
N SER A 58 -13.10 4.02 -14.56
CA SER A 58 -12.75 5.40 -14.20
C SER A 58 -11.28 5.70 -14.48
N TYR A 59 -10.41 4.75 -14.22
CA TYR A 59 -8.96 4.88 -14.42
C TYR A 59 -8.47 4.27 -15.73
N LYS A 60 -9.35 3.90 -16.66
CA LYS A 60 -9.01 3.31 -17.96
C LYS A 60 -8.03 2.14 -17.83
N ALA A 61 -8.28 1.24 -16.90
CA ALA A 61 -7.41 0.12 -16.64
C ALA A 61 -7.54 -0.95 -17.73
N SER A 62 -6.42 -1.37 -18.31
CA SER A 62 -6.32 -2.57 -19.14
C SER A 62 -6.13 -3.83 -18.28
N ARG A 63 -5.66 -3.65 -17.05
CA ARG A 63 -5.44 -4.73 -16.09
C ARG A 63 -5.79 -4.32 -14.69
N THR A 64 -6.45 -5.21 -13.98
CA THR A 64 -6.80 -5.05 -12.56
C THR A 64 -6.30 -6.25 -11.78
N ILE A 65 -5.59 -6.01 -10.68
CA ILE A 65 -5.05 -7.02 -9.78
C ILE A 65 -5.55 -6.71 -8.36
N VAL A 66 -6.00 -7.74 -7.64
CA VAL A 66 -6.48 -7.58 -6.27
C VAL A 66 -5.61 -8.37 -5.30
N CYS A 67 -5.05 -7.68 -4.29
CA CYS A 67 -4.21 -8.26 -3.26
C CYS A 67 -4.96 -8.35 -1.94
N PHE A 68 -4.85 -9.47 -1.25
CA PHE A 68 -5.53 -9.70 0.01
C PHE A 68 -4.55 -10.08 1.12
N ASP A 69 -4.84 -9.63 2.33
CA ASP A 69 -4.16 -10.11 3.53
C ASP A 69 -4.55 -11.56 3.84
N PHE A 70 -3.58 -12.37 4.25
CA PHE A 70 -3.85 -13.65 4.87
C PHE A 70 -3.07 -13.81 6.17
N GLY A 71 -3.58 -13.16 7.18
CA GLY A 71 -2.95 -13.05 8.50
C GLY A 71 -1.96 -11.89 8.59
N LYS A 72 -1.25 -11.79 9.70
CA LYS A 72 -0.20 -10.80 9.90
C LYS A 72 1.07 -11.21 9.18
N SER A 73 1.89 -10.23 8.77
CA SER A 73 3.21 -10.47 8.18
C SER A 73 4.11 -11.27 9.12
N TYR A 74 4.53 -12.45 8.71
CA TYR A 74 5.51 -13.25 9.47
C TYR A 74 6.86 -12.53 9.58
N TYR A 75 7.23 -11.77 8.54
CA TYR A 75 8.42 -10.94 8.56
C TYR A 75 8.40 -9.92 9.70
N ARG A 76 7.32 -9.15 9.81
CA ARG A 76 7.19 -8.09 10.83
C ARG A 76 7.00 -8.67 12.23
N MET A 77 6.30 -9.79 12.36
CA MET A 77 6.17 -10.53 13.63
C MET A 77 7.52 -11.04 14.13
N ASN A 78 8.43 -11.46 13.27
CA ASN A 78 9.79 -11.86 13.65
C ASN A 78 10.67 -10.70 14.13
N ILE A 79 10.32 -9.46 13.75
CA ILE A 79 11.03 -8.25 14.21
C ILE A 79 10.43 -7.73 15.52
N SER A 80 9.13 -7.88 15.72
CA SER A 80 8.41 -7.34 16.89
C SER A 80 7.19 -8.19 17.24
N ASP A 81 7.21 -8.78 18.43
CA ASP A 81 6.08 -9.54 18.99
C ASP A 81 4.82 -8.68 19.14
N ASP A 82 5.01 -7.37 19.37
CA ASP A 82 3.91 -6.41 19.54
C ASP A 82 3.28 -5.96 18.22
N TYR A 83 3.76 -6.42 17.06
CA TYR A 83 3.25 -5.99 15.76
C TYR A 83 1.72 -6.18 15.66
N LYS A 84 1.01 -5.07 15.38
CA LYS A 84 -0.46 -5.02 15.32
C LYS A 84 -1.16 -5.51 16.62
N SER A 85 -0.50 -5.41 17.79
CA SER A 85 -1.10 -5.77 19.09
C SER A 85 -2.16 -4.76 19.55
N THR A 86 -2.04 -3.51 19.13
CA THR A 86 -2.95 -2.41 19.49
C THR A 86 -4.28 -2.43 18.74
N ARG A 87 -4.38 -3.25 17.69
CA ARG A 87 -5.63 -3.37 16.92
C ARG A 87 -6.71 -4.00 17.79
N LYS A 88 -7.82 -3.28 17.96
CA LYS A 88 -8.97 -3.78 18.72
C LYS A 88 -9.52 -5.03 18.05
N LYS A 89 -9.69 -6.08 18.86
CA LYS A 89 -10.42 -7.29 18.46
C LYS A 89 -11.85 -7.16 18.96
N PRO A 90 -12.84 -7.70 18.24
CA PRO A 90 -14.19 -7.79 18.75
C PRO A 90 -14.17 -8.61 20.05
N THR A 91 -14.92 -8.19 21.06
CA THR A 91 -14.89 -8.76 22.42
C THR A 91 -16.21 -9.39 22.84
N ASP A 92 -17.33 -8.96 22.28
CA ASP A 92 -18.63 -9.57 22.53
C ASP A 92 -19.01 -10.57 21.43
N GLU A 93 -19.92 -11.49 21.74
CA GLU A 93 -20.30 -12.58 20.83
C GLU A 93 -20.96 -12.06 19.54
N GLU A 94 -21.71 -10.98 19.60
CA GLU A 94 -22.39 -10.40 18.43
C GLU A 94 -21.37 -9.77 17.46
N GLU A 95 -20.40 -9.00 18.00
CA GLU A 95 -19.31 -8.45 17.22
C GLU A 95 -18.42 -9.54 16.60
N ILE A 96 -18.10 -10.59 17.37
CA ILE A 96 -17.31 -11.73 16.89
C ILE A 96 -18.02 -12.40 15.72
N LYS A 97 -19.33 -12.68 15.87
CA LYS A 97 -20.14 -13.30 14.83
C LYS A 97 -20.21 -12.45 13.57
N LYS A 98 -20.48 -11.15 13.72
CA LYS A 98 -20.51 -10.20 12.61
C LYS A 98 -19.18 -10.12 11.87
N TYR A 99 -18.07 -10.14 12.62
CA TYR A 99 -16.73 -10.13 12.04
C TYR A 99 -16.45 -11.42 11.26
N GLN A 100 -16.87 -12.56 11.80
CA GLN A 100 -16.76 -13.86 11.12
C GLN A 100 -17.58 -13.88 9.83
N GLU A 101 -18.85 -13.49 9.87
CA GLU A 101 -19.72 -13.40 8.70
C GLU A 101 -19.14 -12.49 7.61
N PHE A 102 -18.56 -11.35 8.01
CA PHE A 102 -17.89 -10.45 7.06
C PHE A 102 -16.71 -11.12 6.35
N PHE A 103 -15.84 -11.82 7.08
CA PHE A 103 -14.70 -12.50 6.48
C PHE A 103 -15.09 -13.74 5.68
N ASP A 104 -16.15 -14.44 6.08
CA ASP A 104 -16.69 -15.57 5.31
C ASP A 104 -17.22 -15.07 3.94
N CYS A 105 -17.96 -13.95 3.91
CA CYS A 105 -18.37 -13.30 2.69
C CYS A 105 -17.16 -12.84 1.84
N LEU A 106 -16.14 -12.23 2.47
CA LEU A 106 -14.95 -11.77 1.75
C LEU A 106 -14.16 -12.94 1.15
N ASN A 107 -14.11 -14.09 1.84
CA ASN A 107 -13.48 -15.29 1.31
C ASN A 107 -14.28 -15.86 0.12
N ALA A 108 -15.61 -15.87 0.21
CA ALA A 108 -16.46 -16.26 -0.92
C ALA A 108 -16.25 -15.34 -2.14
N ILE A 109 -16.20 -14.02 -1.92
CA ILE A 109 -15.86 -13.04 -2.96
C ILE A 109 -14.48 -13.35 -3.56
N TYR A 110 -13.47 -13.65 -2.72
CA TYR A 110 -12.15 -14.01 -3.22
C TYR A 110 -12.20 -15.21 -4.15
N ASP A 111 -12.96 -16.25 -3.81
CA ASP A 111 -13.04 -17.47 -4.60
C ASP A 111 -13.72 -17.22 -5.97
N GLU A 112 -14.78 -16.43 -6.00
CA GLU A 112 -15.57 -16.07 -7.20
C GLU A 112 -14.90 -15.01 -8.09
N LEU A 113 -13.94 -14.26 -7.57
CA LEU A 113 -13.32 -13.13 -8.28
C LEU A 113 -12.58 -13.60 -9.53
N THR A 114 -12.93 -13.06 -10.69
CA THR A 114 -12.35 -13.41 -12.00
C THR A 114 -11.09 -12.61 -12.35
N TYR A 115 -10.81 -11.54 -11.60
CA TYR A 115 -9.60 -10.74 -11.74
C TYR A 115 -8.35 -11.49 -11.28
N ASP A 116 -7.18 -11.07 -11.74
CA ASP A 116 -5.90 -11.50 -11.17
C ASP A 116 -5.91 -11.22 -9.65
N LYS A 117 -5.65 -12.23 -8.84
CA LYS A 117 -5.76 -12.11 -7.37
C LYS A 117 -4.62 -12.82 -6.66
N HIS A 118 -4.14 -12.20 -5.58
CA HIS A 118 -3.04 -12.73 -4.78
C HIS A 118 -3.37 -12.69 -3.29
N LYS A 119 -3.17 -13.84 -2.62
CA LYS A 119 -3.43 -14.02 -1.18
C LYS A 119 -2.56 -15.16 -0.66
N TYR A 120 -1.58 -14.85 0.19
CA TYR A 120 -0.62 -15.84 0.67
C TYR A 120 -0.46 -15.73 2.20
N ARG A 121 -0.46 -16.85 2.89
CA ARG A 121 -0.44 -16.88 4.36
C ARG A 121 0.86 -16.28 4.93
N GLY A 122 0.70 -15.31 5.84
CA GLY A 122 1.82 -14.61 6.48
C GLY A 122 2.48 -13.55 5.61
N ILE A 123 1.86 -13.20 4.46
CA ILE A 123 2.24 -12.09 3.59
C ILE A 123 1.06 -11.11 3.57
N GLU A 124 1.34 -9.83 3.79
CA GLU A 124 0.31 -8.78 3.75
C GLU A 124 0.10 -8.23 2.35
N ALA A 125 -1.09 -7.69 2.10
CA ALA A 125 -1.46 -7.11 0.81
C ALA A 125 -0.46 -6.02 0.36
N ASP A 126 0.03 -5.19 1.29
CA ASP A 126 1.01 -4.14 1.01
C ASP A 126 2.31 -4.65 0.42
N ASP A 127 2.79 -5.83 0.89
CA ASP A 127 4.00 -6.46 0.35
C ASP A 127 3.78 -6.96 -1.06
N LEU A 128 2.60 -7.55 -1.33
CA LEU A 128 2.20 -8.02 -2.66
C LEU A 128 2.01 -6.86 -3.64
N MET A 129 1.30 -5.81 -3.21
CA MET A 129 1.06 -4.61 -4.00
C MET A 129 2.37 -3.90 -4.34
N THR A 130 3.28 -3.82 -3.37
CA THR A 130 4.62 -3.25 -3.58
C THR A 130 5.40 -4.03 -4.62
N PHE A 131 5.43 -5.37 -4.52
CA PHE A 131 6.09 -6.23 -5.50
C PHE A 131 5.53 -5.99 -6.90
N LEU A 132 4.22 -6.06 -7.04
CA LEU A 132 3.52 -5.90 -8.33
C LEU A 132 3.73 -4.51 -8.92
N THR A 133 3.67 -3.46 -8.10
CA THR A 133 3.95 -2.10 -8.54
C THR A 133 5.36 -1.96 -9.08
N ILE A 134 6.38 -2.43 -8.35
CA ILE A 134 7.78 -2.36 -8.78
C ILE A 134 8.01 -3.12 -10.10
N LYS A 135 7.36 -4.27 -10.25
CA LYS A 135 7.58 -5.15 -11.42
C LYS A 135 6.78 -4.77 -12.64
N LEU A 136 5.58 -4.25 -12.47
CA LEU A 136 4.64 -4.09 -13.56
C LEU A 136 4.45 -2.64 -14.01
N SER A 137 4.64 -1.63 -13.14
CA SER A 137 4.35 -0.23 -13.48
C SER A 137 5.08 0.28 -14.72
N VAL A 138 6.24 -0.27 -15.02
CA VAL A 138 7.07 0.11 -16.19
C VAL A 138 6.44 -0.26 -17.53
N PHE A 139 5.43 -1.14 -17.54
CA PHE A 139 4.75 -1.62 -18.75
C PHE A 139 3.41 -0.90 -19.01
N TYR A 140 3.03 0.05 -18.15
CA TYR A 140 1.76 0.77 -18.22
C TYR A 140 2.00 2.28 -18.30
N GLU A 141 1.06 2.99 -18.88
CA GLU A 141 1.09 4.46 -18.93
C GLU A 141 1.01 5.05 -17.54
N HIS A 142 0.15 4.48 -16.70
CA HIS A 142 0.04 4.83 -15.28
C HIS A 142 -0.41 3.64 -14.44
N THR A 143 0.04 3.59 -13.20
CA THR A 143 -0.37 2.59 -12.20
C THR A 143 -1.10 3.26 -11.05
N TRP A 144 -2.32 2.80 -10.81
CA TRP A 144 -3.15 3.25 -9.70
C TRP A 144 -3.19 2.20 -8.61
N ILE A 145 -2.77 2.59 -7.42
CA ILE A 145 -2.93 1.77 -6.20
C ILE A 145 -4.21 2.22 -5.50
N ILE A 146 -5.12 1.31 -5.23
CA ILE A 146 -6.38 1.60 -4.54
C ILE A 146 -6.27 1.12 -3.10
N SER A 147 -5.91 2.02 -2.21
CA SER A 147 -5.81 1.76 -0.77
C SER A 147 -5.85 3.07 0.03
N SER A 148 -6.25 2.99 1.30
CA SER A 148 -6.14 4.10 2.26
C SER A 148 -4.87 4.04 3.10
N ASP A 149 -4.04 3.01 2.93
CA ASP A 149 -2.82 2.85 3.70
C ASP A 149 -1.77 3.87 3.29
N ARG A 150 -1.28 4.60 4.29
CA ARG A 150 -0.28 5.65 4.09
C ARG A 150 1.13 5.11 3.89
N ASP A 151 1.39 3.87 4.27
CA ASP A 151 2.71 3.29 4.06
C ASP A 151 2.98 3.04 2.58
N LEU A 152 1.94 2.93 1.75
CA LEU A 152 2.04 2.85 0.29
C LEU A 152 2.46 4.18 -0.37
N TYR A 153 2.40 5.33 0.33
CA TYR A 153 2.85 6.62 -0.22
C TYR A 153 4.32 6.61 -0.65
N GLN A 154 5.11 5.70 -0.12
CA GLN A 154 6.49 5.48 -0.55
C GLN A 154 6.63 4.99 -2.00
N LEU A 155 5.55 4.47 -2.61
CA LEU A 155 5.52 3.97 -3.99
C LEU A 155 5.19 5.06 -5.02
N VAL A 156 4.70 6.21 -4.56
CA VAL A 156 4.29 7.32 -5.42
C VAL A 156 5.48 7.86 -6.21
N ASN A 157 5.31 8.00 -7.51
CA ASN A 157 6.27 8.60 -8.43
C ASN A 157 5.53 9.14 -9.67
N ASP A 158 6.25 9.55 -10.72
CA ASP A 158 5.64 10.12 -11.93
C ASP A 158 4.65 9.17 -12.61
N ASN A 159 4.82 7.85 -12.43
CA ASN A 159 4.01 6.80 -13.08
C ASN A 159 3.13 6.02 -12.10
N VAL A 160 3.15 6.32 -10.81
CA VAL A 160 2.39 5.62 -9.76
C VAL A 160 1.68 6.62 -8.87
N SER A 161 0.37 6.50 -8.76
CA SER A 161 -0.47 7.27 -7.86
C SER A 161 -1.36 6.35 -7.02
N ILE A 162 -1.87 6.88 -5.92
CA ILE A 162 -2.77 6.15 -5.02
C ILE A 162 -4.13 6.84 -5.03
N PHE A 163 -5.19 6.07 -5.08
CA PHE A 163 -6.54 6.54 -4.81
C PHE A 163 -6.99 6.03 -3.43
N ASN A 164 -7.13 6.96 -2.50
CA ASN A 164 -7.69 6.67 -1.19
C ASN A 164 -9.21 6.63 -1.27
N ILE A 165 -9.78 5.43 -1.21
CA ILE A 165 -11.20 5.19 -1.44
C ILE A 165 -12.10 5.73 -0.32
N PHE A 166 -11.59 5.91 0.89
CA PHE A 166 -12.35 6.47 2.00
C PHE A 166 -12.43 8.00 1.94
N SER A 167 -11.30 8.67 1.71
CA SER A 167 -11.25 10.13 1.58
C SER A 167 -11.60 10.62 0.17
N ARG A 168 -11.66 9.71 -0.81
CA ARG A 168 -11.86 9.98 -2.24
C ARG A 168 -10.84 10.97 -2.80
N ARG A 169 -9.59 10.81 -2.41
CA ARG A 169 -8.48 11.67 -2.82
C ARG A 169 -7.43 10.86 -3.57
N GLU A 170 -6.90 11.48 -4.58
CA GLU A 170 -5.70 10.99 -5.27
C GLU A 170 -4.46 11.50 -4.55
N VAL A 171 -3.50 10.60 -4.37
CA VAL A 171 -2.20 10.90 -3.76
C VAL A 171 -1.14 10.64 -4.83
N ASN A 172 -0.56 11.71 -5.32
CA ASN A 172 0.52 11.78 -6.30
C ASN A 172 1.66 12.64 -5.74
N LEU A 173 2.68 12.95 -6.52
CA LEU A 173 3.80 13.80 -6.08
C LEU A 173 3.36 15.21 -5.69
N GLU A 174 2.42 15.80 -6.44
CA GLU A 174 1.86 17.12 -6.15
C GLU A 174 1.14 17.11 -4.80
N TYR A 175 0.30 16.09 -4.54
CA TYR A 175 -0.36 15.94 -3.24
C TYR A 175 0.63 15.87 -2.07
N LEU A 176 1.73 15.12 -2.23
CA LEU A 176 2.77 15.02 -1.19
C LEU A 176 3.48 16.37 -1.00
N GLN A 177 3.73 17.09 -2.08
CA GLN A 177 4.33 18.42 -2.01
C GLN A 177 3.39 19.44 -1.35
N ASP A 178 2.12 19.47 -1.71
CA ASP A 178 1.17 20.48 -1.23
C ASP A 178 0.76 20.26 0.23
N ASN A 179 0.61 18.98 0.64
CA ASN A 179 0.11 18.65 1.99
C ASN A 179 1.20 18.43 3.03
N PHE A 180 2.40 18.01 2.60
CA PHE A 180 3.51 17.69 3.50
C PHE A 180 4.80 18.44 3.14
N GLU A 181 4.88 19.04 1.94
CA GLU A 181 6.08 19.70 1.37
C GLU A 181 7.31 18.76 1.38
N ILE A 182 7.13 17.47 1.10
CA ILE A 182 8.17 16.44 1.13
C ILE A 182 8.05 15.51 -0.07
N THR A 183 9.17 14.88 -0.42
CA THR A 183 9.23 13.78 -1.39
C THR A 183 8.78 12.45 -0.76
N PRO A 184 8.46 11.41 -1.56
CA PRO A 184 8.15 10.07 -1.04
C PRO A 184 9.26 9.51 -0.12
N THR A 185 10.52 9.74 -0.43
CA THR A 185 11.66 9.30 0.39
C THR A 185 11.71 10.02 1.74
N GLU A 186 11.46 11.33 1.75
CA GLU A 186 11.37 12.11 2.98
C GLU A 186 10.14 11.74 3.79
N TYR A 187 9.01 11.47 3.11
CA TYR A 187 7.82 10.94 3.76
C TYR A 187 8.13 9.64 4.50
N LEU A 188 8.80 8.71 3.84
CA LEU A 188 9.21 7.43 4.41
C LEU A 188 10.13 7.62 5.63
N LEU A 189 11.12 8.52 5.55
CA LEU A 189 11.98 8.87 6.70
C LEU A 189 11.16 9.45 7.86
N SER A 190 10.16 10.30 7.56
CA SER A 190 9.29 10.85 8.61
C SER A 190 8.51 9.75 9.34
N ARG A 191 8.06 8.71 8.61
CA ARG A 191 7.38 7.55 9.18
C ARG A 191 8.29 6.72 10.10
N TYR A 192 9.58 6.56 9.76
CA TYR A 192 10.51 5.88 10.67
C TYR A 192 10.71 6.62 12.00
N ILE A 193 10.70 7.96 11.94
CA ILE A 193 10.88 8.82 13.12
C ILE A 193 9.60 8.85 13.96
N GLU A 194 8.44 8.99 13.32
CA GLU A 194 7.14 9.08 13.98
C GLU A 194 6.67 7.73 14.52
N GLY A 195 7.00 6.63 13.82
CA GLY A 195 6.43 5.31 14.04
C GLY A 195 5.01 5.18 13.51
N ASP A 196 4.35 4.06 13.84
CA ASP A 196 2.94 3.81 13.54
C ASP A 196 2.21 3.20 14.73
N LYS A 197 1.31 3.99 15.32
CA LYS A 197 0.52 3.54 16.49
C LYS A 197 -0.47 2.44 16.13
N SER A 198 -1.00 2.42 14.91
CA SER A 198 -1.96 1.39 14.48
C SER A 198 -1.33 0.01 14.36
N ASP A 199 -0.04 -0.01 14.04
CA ASP A 199 0.75 -1.24 13.90
C ASP A 199 1.66 -1.53 15.10
N ALA A 200 1.51 -0.75 16.19
CA ALA A 200 2.33 -0.82 17.39
C ALA A 200 3.84 -0.57 17.11
N ILE A 201 4.15 0.24 16.10
CA ILE A 201 5.52 0.66 15.78
C ILE A 201 5.83 1.94 16.55
N ILE A 202 6.70 1.84 17.54
CA ILE A 202 7.06 2.96 18.41
C ILE A 202 7.95 3.93 17.64
N GLY A 203 7.61 5.24 17.67
CA GLY A 203 8.45 6.32 17.15
C GLY A 203 9.38 6.92 18.19
N VAL A 204 10.15 7.92 17.79
CA VAL A 204 11.04 8.66 18.68
C VAL A 204 10.21 9.52 19.63
N GLU A 205 10.37 9.28 20.94
CA GLU A 205 9.62 9.99 21.97
C GLU A 205 9.78 11.52 21.87
N GLY A 206 8.63 12.22 21.90
CA GLY A 206 8.57 13.68 21.81
C GLY A 206 8.68 14.24 20.39
N ILE A 207 8.70 13.35 19.35
CA ILE A 207 8.67 13.75 17.95
C ILE A 207 7.36 13.31 17.33
N GLY A 208 6.46 14.28 17.09
CA GLY A 208 5.24 14.08 16.34
C GLY A 208 5.41 14.43 14.86
N PRO A 209 4.31 14.33 14.04
CA PRO A 209 4.37 14.46 12.59
C PRO A 209 5.14 15.68 12.07
N LYS A 210 4.83 16.88 12.55
CA LYS A 210 5.49 18.12 12.09
C LYS A 210 7.01 18.13 12.32
N ARG A 211 7.47 17.62 13.48
CA ARG A 211 8.91 17.53 13.76
C ARG A 211 9.57 16.44 12.93
N ALA A 212 8.89 15.30 12.76
CA ALA A 212 9.38 14.21 11.92
C ALA A 212 9.57 14.66 10.47
N GLN A 213 8.60 15.37 9.90
CA GLN A 213 8.71 15.97 8.56
C GLN A 213 9.84 16.99 8.47
N GLY A 214 10.00 17.89 9.45
CA GLY A 214 11.12 18.83 9.47
C GLY A 214 12.49 18.16 9.52
N LEU A 215 12.62 17.05 10.26
CA LEU A 215 13.83 16.25 10.30
C LEU A 215 14.04 15.49 8.98
N ALA A 216 12.98 14.98 8.39
CA ALA A 216 13.03 14.28 7.11
C ALA A 216 13.47 15.19 5.96
N LYS A 217 12.94 16.40 5.87
CA LYS A 217 13.41 17.44 4.93
C LYS A 217 14.89 17.74 5.13
N LYS A 218 15.33 17.90 6.38
CA LYS A 218 16.71 18.25 6.71
C LYS A 218 17.69 17.15 6.33
N TYR A 219 17.37 15.90 6.63
CA TYR A 219 18.30 14.78 6.45
C TYR A 219 18.04 13.94 5.20
N GLN A 220 16.85 14.03 4.60
CA GLN A 220 16.46 13.40 3.34
C GLN A 220 16.47 11.85 3.34
N SER A 221 17.29 11.21 4.15
CA SER A 221 17.36 9.74 4.26
C SER A 221 17.81 9.28 5.64
N LEU A 222 17.44 8.05 6.02
CA LEU A 222 17.88 7.45 7.29
C LEU A 222 19.40 7.38 7.38
N SER A 223 20.09 7.02 6.31
CA SER A 223 21.56 6.95 6.29
C SER A 223 22.21 8.30 6.61
N LYS A 224 21.70 9.41 6.03
CA LYS A 224 22.20 10.76 6.33
C LYS A 224 21.87 11.17 7.76
N LEU A 225 20.66 10.85 8.27
CA LEU A 225 20.28 11.13 9.65
C LEU A 225 21.19 10.38 10.62
N VAL A 226 21.36 9.07 10.45
CA VAL A 226 22.22 8.23 11.32
C VAL A 226 23.67 8.70 11.32
N LYS A 227 24.22 9.10 10.17
CA LYS A 227 25.57 9.66 10.07
C LYS A 227 25.72 11.01 10.79
N ALA A 228 24.63 11.78 10.91
CA ALA A 228 24.63 13.06 11.58
C ALA A 228 24.46 12.96 13.11
N LEU A 229 24.13 11.78 13.64
CA LEU A 229 23.98 11.56 15.09
C LEU A 229 25.34 11.53 15.77
N PRO A 230 25.51 12.17 16.94
CA PRO A 230 24.53 12.97 17.66
C PRO A 230 24.38 14.38 17.09
N VAL A 231 23.13 14.80 16.83
CA VAL A 231 22.83 16.18 16.40
C VAL A 231 22.86 17.14 17.60
N LYS A 232 23.27 18.37 17.35
CA LYS A 232 23.33 19.41 18.38
C LYS A 232 21.95 19.89 18.80
N GLY A 233 21.68 19.99 20.09
CA GLY A 233 20.47 20.56 20.66
C GLY A 233 20.24 20.13 22.10
N LYS A 234 19.63 21.02 22.89
CA LYS A 234 19.38 20.77 24.34
C LYS A 234 17.97 20.25 24.62
N SER A 235 17.06 20.28 23.63
CA SER A 235 15.69 19.85 23.83
C SER A 235 15.59 18.34 24.03
N LYS A 236 14.64 17.90 24.85
CA LYS A 236 14.46 16.47 25.20
C LYS A 236 14.29 15.60 23.96
N TYR A 237 13.51 16.05 22.97
CA TYR A 237 13.30 15.27 21.74
C TYR A 237 14.58 15.09 20.91
N ILE A 238 15.53 16.04 20.95
CA ILE A 238 16.86 15.88 20.30
C ILE A 238 17.72 14.87 21.06
N GLN A 239 17.66 14.88 22.39
CA GLN A 239 18.35 13.86 23.20
C GLN A 239 17.80 12.46 22.89
N ASN A 240 16.47 12.33 22.81
CA ASN A 240 15.82 11.08 22.46
C ASN A 240 16.19 10.63 21.03
N LEU A 241 16.21 11.55 20.04
CA LEU A 241 16.66 11.27 18.69
C LEU A 241 18.10 10.74 18.64
N ASN A 242 19.00 11.35 19.42
CA ASN A 242 20.40 10.95 19.48
C ASN A 242 20.61 9.52 20.02
N GLN A 243 19.65 9.02 20.80
CA GLN A 243 19.66 7.67 21.37
C GLN A 243 18.87 6.65 20.53
N SER A 244 18.18 7.10 19.46
CA SER A 244 17.18 6.29 18.76
C SER A 244 17.72 5.55 17.54
N LYS A 245 19.04 5.50 17.30
CA LYS A 245 19.62 4.84 16.10
C LYS A 245 19.03 3.43 15.86
N LYS A 246 19.07 2.55 16.88
CA LYS A 246 18.57 1.18 16.77
C LYS A 246 17.06 1.13 16.52
N LEU A 247 16.31 2.04 17.15
CA LEU A 247 14.87 2.17 16.94
C LEU A 247 14.54 2.55 15.48
N LEU A 248 15.26 3.53 14.94
CA LEU A 248 15.09 4.01 13.57
C LEU A 248 15.44 2.91 12.55
N GLU A 249 16.52 2.17 12.77
CA GLU A 249 16.91 1.02 11.94
C GLU A 249 15.89 -0.10 11.98
N ARG A 250 15.27 -0.37 13.15
CA ARG A 250 14.16 -1.31 13.30
C ARG A 250 12.91 -0.82 12.58
N ASN A 251 12.55 0.44 12.73
CA ASN A 251 11.38 1.02 12.07
C ASN A 251 11.55 1.02 10.55
N GLU A 252 12.77 1.23 10.03
CA GLU A 252 13.05 1.05 8.61
C GLU A 252 12.72 -0.37 8.16
N GLN A 253 13.13 -1.40 8.91
CA GLN A 253 12.84 -2.80 8.56
C GLN A 253 11.34 -3.09 8.53
N MET A 254 10.56 -2.47 9.41
CA MET A 254 9.12 -2.72 9.52
C MET A 254 8.28 -1.94 8.50
N ILE A 255 8.70 -0.71 8.13
CA ILE A 255 7.90 0.24 7.35
C ILE A 255 8.35 0.32 5.89
N ASN A 256 9.64 0.07 5.58
CA ASN A 256 10.14 0.19 4.20
C ASN A 256 9.75 -1.04 3.37
N LEU A 257 8.61 -0.92 2.71
CA LEU A 257 8.05 -1.97 1.85
C LEU A 257 8.95 -2.25 0.63
N ILE A 258 9.61 -1.23 0.08
CA ILE A 258 10.46 -1.37 -1.11
C ILE A 258 11.73 -2.15 -0.78
N LYS A 259 12.47 -1.70 0.23
CA LYS A 259 13.78 -2.27 0.59
C LYS A 259 13.68 -3.71 1.09
N TYR A 260 12.64 -4.01 1.87
CA TYR A 260 12.47 -5.30 2.52
C TYR A 260 11.38 -6.17 1.88
N ASN A 261 10.90 -5.81 0.70
CA ASN A 261 9.84 -6.52 0.00
C ASN A 261 10.11 -8.02 -0.16
N LYS A 262 11.31 -8.36 -0.69
CA LYS A 262 11.71 -9.76 -0.83
C LYS A 262 11.73 -10.50 0.51
N ASN A 263 12.26 -9.86 1.57
CA ASN A 263 12.33 -10.46 2.89
C ASN A 263 10.93 -10.73 3.45
N ALA A 264 9.99 -9.80 3.26
CA ALA A 264 8.62 -9.94 3.72
C ALA A 264 7.88 -11.08 3.00
N ILE A 265 8.02 -11.19 1.68
CA ILE A 265 7.41 -12.27 0.90
C ILE A 265 8.05 -13.62 1.25
N MET A 266 9.38 -13.68 1.32
CA MET A 266 10.12 -14.91 1.63
C MET A 266 9.86 -15.46 3.03
N ALA A 267 9.50 -14.60 3.99
CA ALA A 267 9.16 -15.01 5.35
C ALA A 267 7.76 -15.63 5.48
N GLY A 268 6.87 -15.44 4.51
CA GLY A 268 5.54 -16.05 4.49
C GLY A 268 5.57 -17.56 4.36
N LYS A 269 4.42 -18.19 4.53
CA LYS A 269 4.30 -19.63 4.29
C LYS A 269 4.63 -19.92 2.82
N ASP A 270 5.50 -20.89 2.60
CA ASP A 270 5.98 -21.29 1.26
C ASP A 270 6.60 -20.09 0.47
N GLY A 271 7.23 -19.17 1.19
CA GLY A 271 7.69 -17.88 0.67
C GLY A 271 8.63 -17.95 -0.53
N GLU A 272 9.51 -18.99 -0.63
CA GLU A 272 10.34 -19.20 -1.81
C GLU A 272 9.51 -19.51 -3.05
N GLU A 273 8.51 -20.36 -2.92
CA GLU A 273 7.62 -20.74 -4.03
C GLU A 273 6.76 -19.54 -4.45
N VAL A 274 6.22 -18.82 -3.46
CA VAL A 274 5.47 -17.58 -3.70
C VAL A 274 6.34 -16.57 -4.44
N TRP A 275 7.57 -16.34 -3.99
CA TRP A 275 8.51 -15.42 -4.66
C TRP A 275 8.81 -15.83 -6.11
N LYS A 276 9.07 -17.10 -6.35
CA LYS A 276 9.30 -17.64 -7.71
C LYS A 276 8.04 -17.50 -8.58
N GLY A 277 6.88 -17.83 -8.03
CA GLY A 277 5.58 -17.70 -8.70
C GLY A 277 5.25 -16.27 -9.10
N LEU A 278 5.44 -15.30 -8.19
CA LEU A 278 5.21 -13.88 -8.45
C LEU A 278 6.17 -13.32 -9.52
N ASN A 279 7.45 -13.70 -9.50
CA ASN A 279 8.37 -13.28 -10.57
C ASN A 279 7.96 -13.87 -11.92
N LYS A 280 7.63 -15.16 -11.99
CA LYS A 280 7.11 -15.79 -13.19
C LYS A 280 5.85 -15.11 -13.70
N TYR A 281 4.89 -14.79 -12.79
CA TYR A 281 3.68 -14.07 -13.11
C TYR A 281 3.96 -12.69 -13.73
N ALA A 282 4.95 -11.96 -13.21
CA ALA A 282 5.35 -10.67 -13.74
C ALA A 282 6.05 -10.76 -15.10
N GLU A 283 6.79 -11.84 -15.38
CA GLU A 283 7.48 -12.08 -16.65
C GLU A 283 6.55 -12.50 -17.79
N PHE A 284 5.53 -13.33 -17.51
CA PHE A 284 4.62 -13.87 -18.54
C PHE A 284 3.56 -12.87 -19.04
N ARG A 285 3.52 -11.67 -18.52
CA ARG A 285 2.51 -10.66 -18.84
C ARG A 285 3.10 -9.40 -19.50
N ASN A 286 4.32 -9.54 -20.01
CA ASN A 286 5.02 -8.55 -20.83
C ASN A 286 4.70 -8.72 -22.31
#